data_af9b8f5bd9d725198b5fd81c66b5dbee
#
_entry.id   af9b8f5bd9d725198b5fd81c66b5dbee
#
_cell.length_a   1.000
_cell.length_b   1.000
_cell.length_c   1.000
_cell.angle_alpha   90.00
_cell.angle_beta   90.00
_cell.angle_gamma   90.00
#
_symmetry.space_group_name_H-M   'P 1'
#
loop_
_entity.id
_entity.type
_entity.pdbx_description
1 polymer ?
#
loop_
_entity_poly.entity_id
_entity_poly.type
_entity_poly.pdbx_seq_one_letter_code
_entity_poly.pdbx_strand_id
1 'polypeptide(L)'
;EMSASLVGSEMCIRDSNTSIPLTLEGMHDIYICSKPPERTEIPIYHVGDRIGSPYVSCGLDRITCIVESDIVDHVRNLSAPDEASKKIAANLVDFLEHEQRHGRLPQQMLPLQSGVGSIANAVLMGLAESKFENLTMYSEILQDSVFKLIKCGKVTQASGCAFTPSPTVWEMYKEDPELYRNRIVLRPLDISNNPEVIRRLGVISMNTPLEFDIYGQANSTHVMGNRMMNGIGGSGDYMRNGYLTIFSTPSTAKGGNISSVVPMVSHADHTEHDTMVFITEQGVADIRGLSPLKRAKLIIEKCAHPDFREQLYDYLKMAQRKNGHEPVDLEHAFDMHIALEKTGTMKEQSKEENHYDYTRRFTA
;
A
#
# COMPACT_ATOMS: atom_id res chain seq x y z
N GLU A 1 3.41 -9.91 19.11
CA GLU A 1 3.85 -8.51 18.97
C GLU A 1 5.01 -8.32 17.96
N MET A 2 5.87 -9.30 17.78
CA MET A 2 6.97 -9.21 16.79
C MET A 2 6.53 -9.42 15.33
N SER A 3 5.43 -10.08 15.07
CA SER A 3 5.03 -10.41 13.69
C SER A 3 4.43 -9.22 12.92
N ALA A 4 3.93 -8.20 13.59
CA ALA A 4 3.35 -7.02 12.94
C ALA A 4 4.39 -5.95 12.60
N SER A 5 5.50 -5.91 13.31
CA SER A 5 6.62 -5.00 13.05
C SER A 5 7.56 -5.49 11.94
N LEU A 6 7.47 -6.77 11.60
CA LEU A 6 8.31 -7.40 10.58
C LEU A 6 7.98 -6.97 9.14
N VAL A 7 6.82 -6.42 8.92
CA VAL A 7 6.36 -6.03 7.57
C VAL A 7 6.83 -4.62 7.17
N GLY A 8 7.35 -3.85 8.10
CA GLY A 8 7.78 -2.48 7.86
C GLY A 8 9.28 -2.28 7.99
N SER A 9 9.65 -1.48 8.97
CA SER A 9 11.04 -1.04 9.17
C SER A 9 12.03 -2.18 9.46
N GLU A 10 11.58 -3.27 10.07
CA GLU A 10 12.49 -4.37 10.39
C GLU A 10 12.86 -5.23 9.18
N MET A 11 11.98 -5.37 8.21
CA MET A 11 12.37 -5.98 6.95
C MET A 11 13.42 -5.13 6.23
N CYS A 12 13.28 -3.82 6.24
CA CYS A 12 14.29 -2.91 5.71
C CYS A 12 15.64 -3.01 6.45
N ILE A 13 15.62 -3.28 7.74
CA ILE A 13 16.84 -3.46 8.55
C ILE A 13 17.47 -4.84 8.36
N ARG A 14 16.66 -5.88 8.22
CA ARG A 14 17.13 -7.25 8.04
C ARG A 14 17.71 -7.51 6.68
N ASP A 15 17.24 -6.79 5.69
CA ASP A 15 17.56 -7.06 4.31
C ASP A 15 18.95 -6.62 3.88
N SER A 16 19.52 -5.72 4.63
CA SER A 16 20.85 -5.30 4.30
C SER A 16 21.90 -6.35 4.62
N ASN A 17 21.64 -7.36 5.49
CA ASN A 17 22.75 -8.25 5.83
C ASN A 17 22.49 -9.61 6.48
N THR A 18 21.29 -10.02 6.94
CA THR A 18 21.35 -11.04 7.98
C THR A 18 20.31 -12.14 8.01
N SER A 19 19.25 -12.06 7.27
CA SER A 19 18.29 -13.16 7.24
C SER A 19 17.51 -13.17 5.95
N ILE A 20 18.17 -13.65 4.94
CA ILE A 20 17.43 -14.22 3.83
C ILE A 20 16.93 -15.54 4.38
N PRO A 21 15.61 -15.76 4.49
CA PRO A 21 15.11 -17.07 4.77
C PRO A 21 15.68 -17.98 3.69
N LEU A 22 16.59 -18.85 4.06
CA LEU A 22 16.93 -19.99 3.25
C LEU A 22 15.68 -20.85 3.23
N THR A 23 14.73 -20.46 2.42
CA THR A 23 13.58 -21.30 2.15
C THR A 23 14.09 -22.53 1.47
N LEU A 24 13.88 -23.56 2.11
CA LEU A 24 14.17 -24.93 1.83
C LEU A 24 13.89 -25.25 0.38
N GLU A 25 14.81 -26.02 -0.20
CA GLU A 25 14.61 -26.80 -1.39
C GLU A 25 14.22 -26.04 -2.68
N GLY A 26 15.14 -25.25 -3.18
CA GLY A 26 15.16 -24.83 -4.58
C GLY A 26 14.27 -23.65 -4.96
N MET A 27 13.77 -22.84 -4.00
CA MET A 27 13.15 -21.56 -4.26
C MET A 27 14.13 -20.39 -4.30
N HIS A 28 15.39 -20.68 -4.55
CA HIS A 28 16.51 -19.80 -4.25
C HIS A 28 17.06 -19.11 -5.46
N ASP A 29 16.24 -18.41 -6.19
CA ASP A 29 16.81 -17.50 -7.14
C ASP A 29 16.86 -16.09 -6.54
N ILE A 30 17.68 -15.89 -5.51
CA ILE A 30 18.04 -14.55 -5.07
C ILE A 30 19.07 -14.02 -6.05
N TYR A 31 18.63 -13.14 -6.94
CA TYR A 31 19.50 -12.54 -7.92
C TYR A 31 20.00 -11.19 -7.44
N ILE A 32 21.28 -11.07 -7.28
CA ILE A 32 21.95 -9.78 -7.23
C ILE A 32 22.20 -9.39 -8.68
N CYS A 33 21.54 -8.37 -9.15
CA CYS A 33 21.79 -7.83 -10.49
C CYS A 33 23.21 -7.28 -10.58
N SER A 34 24.14 -8.10 -11.04
CA SER A 34 25.54 -7.68 -11.20
C SER A 34 25.84 -7.10 -12.58
N LYS A 35 25.12 -7.51 -13.60
CA LYS A 35 25.27 -6.99 -14.97
C LYS A 35 23.93 -7.07 -15.73
N PRO A 36 23.56 -6.05 -16.47
CA PRO A 36 22.50 -6.18 -17.45
C PRO A 36 22.94 -7.20 -18.53
N PRO A 37 21.99 -7.91 -19.16
CA PRO A 37 22.32 -8.75 -20.31
C PRO A 37 22.94 -7.89 -21.42
N GLU A 38 23.91 -8.47 -22.12
CA GLU A 38 24.47 -7.83 -23.32
C GLU A 38 23.34 -7.65 -24.33
N ARG A 39 23.05 -6.40 -24.64
CA ARG A 39 22.04 -6.00 -25.64
C ARG A 39 22.62 -4.93 -26.54
N THR A 40 22.18 -4.89 -27.77
CA THR A 40 22.53 -3.82 -28.72
C THR A 40 21.77 -2.51 -28.44
N GLU A 41 20.75 -2.59 -27.59
CA GLU A 41 19.91 -1.48 -27.14
C GLU A 41 20.26 -1.10 -25.71
N ILE A 42 19.80 0.07 -25.26
CA ILE A 42 19.92 0.46 -23.85
C ILE A 42 19.11 -0.55 -23.02
N PRO A 43 19.77 -1.27 -22.08
CA PRO A 43 19.10 -2.34 -21.37
C PRO A 43 18.00 -1.81 -20.46
N ILE A 44 16.81 -2.39 -20.58
CA ILE A 44 15.70 -2.22 -19.67
C ILE A 44 15.45 -3.56 -19.00
N TYR A 45 15.42 -3.56 -17.68
CA TYR A 45 15.09 -4.77 -16.92
C TYR A 45 13.60 -5.11 -17.08
N HIS A 46 13.31 -6.40 -17.18
CA HIS A 46 11.97 -6.93 -17.12
C HIS A 46 11.75 -7.64 -15.77
N VAL A 47 10.49 -7.78 -15.37
CA VAL A 47 10.13 -8.44 -14.08
C VAL A 47 10.73 -9.84 -13.97
N GLY A 48 10.75 -10.60 -15.05
CA GLY A 48 11.26 -11.97 -15.09
C GLY A 48 12.75 -12.11 -15.39
N ASP A 49 13.50 -11.00 -15.53
CA ASP A 49 14.93 -11.09 -15.83
C ASP A 49 15.69 -11.75 -14.68
N ARG A 50 16.43 -12.81 -15.00
CA ARG A 50 17.26 -13.59 -14.06
C ARG A 50 18.72 -13.25 -14.31
N ILE A 51 19.23 -12.28 -13.56
CA ILE A 51 20.59 -11.74 -13.70
C ILE A 51 21.30 -11.85 -12.37
N GLY A 52 22.52 -12.35 -12.37
CA GLY A 52 23.37 -12.48 -11.19
C GLY A 52 23.43 -13.91 -10.64
N SER A 53 23.84 -14.03 -9.38
CA SER A 53 24.02 -15.32 -8.71
C SER A 53 22.67 -15.84 -8.15
N PRO A 54 22.40 -17.16 -8.25
CA PRO A 54 21.21 -17.76 -7.64
C PRO A 54 21.37 -17.98 -6.12
N TYR A 55 22.37 -17.40 -5.50
CA TYR A 55 22.65 -17.52 -4.07
C TYR A 55 23.27 -16.23 -3.53
N VAL A 56 23.22 -16.08 -2.21
CA VAL A 56 23.85 -14.96 -1.52
C VAL A 56 25.35 -15.17 -1.41
N SER A 57 26.13 -14.25 -1.96
CA SER A 57 27.59 -14.32 -1.97
C SER A 57 28.20 -13.76 -0.67
N CYS A 58 27.83 -14.31 0.49
CA CYS A 58 28.32 -13.79 1.77
C CYS A 58 29.42 -14.65 2.40
N GLY A 59 29.65 -15.86 1.91
CA GLY A 59 30.56 -16.84 2.53
C GLY A 59 29.96 -17.47 3.80
N LEU A 60 30.33 -18.73 4.05
CA LEU A 60 29.83 -19.47 5.23
C LEU A 60 30.39 -18.94 6.53
N ASP A 61 31.54 -18.27 6.50
CA ASP A 61 32.21 -17.63 7.63
C ASP A 61 31.40 -16.47 8.24
N ARG A 62 30.43 -15.94 7.47
CA ARG A 62 29.49 -14.91 7.93
C ARG A 62 28.28 -15.45 8.67
N ILE A 63 28.07 -16.76 8.67
CA ILE A 63 26.94 -17.41 9.33
C ILE A 63 27.35 -17.71 10.77
N THR A 64 26.74 -17.03 11.73
CA THR A 64 27.03 -17.22 13.16
C THR A 64 26.49 -18.55 13.67
N CYS A 65 25.27 -18.92 13.28
CA CYS A 65 24.68 -20.22 13.62
C CYS A 65 23.55 -20.58 12.65
N ILE A 66 23.30 -21.88 12.53
CA ILE A 66 22.11 -22.42 11.86
C ILE A 66 21.30 -23.11 12.96
N VAL A 67 20.04 -22.72 13.10
CA VAL A 67 19.12 -23.29 14.08
C VAL A 67 18.08 -24.12 13.34
N GLU A 68 18.08 -25.42 13.58
CA GLU A 68 17.00 -26.30 13.14
C GLU A 68 15.78 -26.08 14.04
N SER A 69 14.60 -25.95 13.45
CA SER A 69 13.37 -25.69 14.20
C SER A 69 12.17 -26.37 13.53
N ASP A 70 11.35 -27.01 14.36
CA ASP A 70 10.05 -27.55 13.95
C ASP A 70 8.92 -26.52 14.10
N ILE A 71 9.26 -25.28 14.42
CA ILE A 71 8.27 -24.21 14.55
C ILE A 71 7.79 -23.84 13.15
N VAL A 72 6.50 -24.03 12.92
CA VAL A 72 5.84 -23.62 11.68
C VAL A 72 5.70 -22.11 11.66
N ASP A 73 6.06 -21.48 10.54
CA ASP A 73 5.85 -20.06 10.34
C ASP A 73 4.36 -19.69 10.49
N HIS A 74 4.09 -18.77 11.40
CA HIS A 74 2.75 -18.25 11.58
C HIS A 74 2.45 -17.15 10.56
N VAL A 75 1.80 -17.53 9.48
CA VAL A 75 1.25 -16.58 8.51
C VAL A 75 -0.14 -16.14 8.98
N ARG A 76 -0.35 -14.84 9.00
CA ARG A 76 -1.65 -14.27 9.33
C ARG A 76 -2.69 -14.69 8.28
N ASN A 77 -3.74 -15.38 8.70
CA ASN A 77 -4.86 -15.65 7.81
C ASN A 77 -5.53 -14.32 7.42
N LEU A 78 -5.58 -14.05 6.14
CA LEU A 78 -6.31 -12.90 5.62
C LEU A 78 -7.81 -13.20 5.66
N SER A 79 -8.57 -12.27 6.21
CA SER A 79 -10.05 -12.36 6.20
C SER A 79 -10.56 -12.29 4.76
N ALA A 80 -11.71 -12.89 4.51
CA ALA A 80 -12.40 -12.70 3.23
C ALA A 80 -12.69 -11.20 3.02
N PRO A 81 -12.61 -10.70 1.77
CA PRO A 81 -12.93 -9.31 1.47
C PRO A 81 -14.36 -8.96 1.85
N ASP A 82 -14.53 -7.87 2.59
CA ASP A 82 -15.84 -7.29 2.89
C ASP A 82 -16.39 -6.49 1.69
N GLU A 83 -17.61 -5.97 1.82
CA GLU A 83 -18.26 -5.23 0.74
C GLU A 83 -17.55 -3.93 0.37
N ALA A 84 -16.94 -3.25 1.35
CA ALA A 84 -16.13 -2.06 1.09
C ALA A 84 -14.90 -2.41 0.25
N SER A 85 -14.18 -3.45 0.63
CA SER A 85 -13.00 -3.93 -0.12
C SER A 85 -13.35 -4.37 -1.54
N LYS A 86 -14.51 -5.01 -1.75
CA LYS A 86 -14.98 -5.39 -3.10
C LYS A 86 -15.29 -4.16 -3.96
N LYS A 87 -15.94 -3.14 -3.40
CA LYS A 87 -16.21 -1.88 -4.11
C LYS A 87 -14.93 -1.13 -4.44
N ILE A 88 -13.96 -1.09 -3.52
CA ILE A 88 -12.64 -0.51 -3.76
C ILE A 88 -11.97 -1.23 -4.93
N ALA A 89 -11.99 -2.56 -4.95
CA ALA A 89 -11.42 -3.36 -6.04
C ALA A 89 -12.10 -3.06 -7.38
N ALA A 90 -13.44 -2.98 -7.40
CA ALA A 90 -14.20 -2.62 -8.60
C ALA A 90 -13.83 -1.21 -9.10
N ASN A 91 -13.82 -0.20 -8.22
CA ASN A 91 -13.43 1.17 -8.55
C ASN A 91 -12.01 1.23 -9.12
N LEU A 92 -11.09 0.44 -8.59
CA LEU A 92 -9.71 0.39 -9.05
C LEU A 92 -9.61 -0.25 -10.45
N VAL A 93 -10.29 -1.37 -10.69
CA VAL A 93 -10.31 -2.03 -12.00
C VAL A 93 -10.91 -1.11 -13.05
N ASP A 94 -12.05 -0.49 -12.75
CA ASP A 94 -12.70 0.48 -13.64
C ASP A 94 -11.80 1.67 -13.97
N PHE A 95 -11.07 2.18 -12.97
CA PHE A 95 -10.10 3.25 -13.16
C PHE A 95 -8.95 2.82 -14.07
N LEU A 96 -8.31 1.66 -13.86
CA LEU A 96 -7.25 1.15 -14.72
C LEU A 96 -7.74 0.90 -16.15
N GLU A 97 -8.96 0.37 -16.31
CA GLU A 97 -9.57 0.22 -17.62
C GLU A 97 -9.83 1.55 -18.31
N HIS A 98 -10.25 2.56 -17.55
CA HIS A 98 -10.41 3.92 -18.06
C HIS A 98 -9.08 4.51 -18.54
N GLU A 99 -8.00 4.36 -17.76
CA GLU A 99 -6.65 4.81 -18.12
C GLU A 99 -6.16 4.13 -19.42
N GLN A 100 -6.39 2.83 -19.56
CA GLN A 100 -6.02 2.08 -20.74
C GLN A 100 -6.83 2.52 -21.98
N ARG A 101 -8.15 2.68 -21.85
CA ARG A 101 -9.01 3.14 -22.95
C ARG A 101 -8.63 4.54 -23.47
N HIS A 102 -8.07 5.39 -22.62
CA HIS A 102 -7.61 6.73 -22.98
C HIS A 102 -6.12 6.80 -23.38
N GLY A 103 -5.46 5.64 -23.51
CA GLY A 103 -4.06 5.58 -23.93
C GLY A 103 -3.06 6.08 -22.88
N ARG A 104 -3.46 6.26 -21.63
CA ARG A 104 -2.58 6.63 -20.52
C ARG A 104 -1.89 5.43 -19.87
N LEU A 105 -2.42 4.23 -20.07
CA LEU A 105 -1.75 2.97 -19.81
C LEU A 105 -1.64 2.16 -21.10
N PRO A 106 -0.55 1.40 -21.30
CA PRO A 106 -0.38 0.55 -22.46
C PRO A 106 -1.37 -0.62 -22.47
N GLN A 107 -1.58 -1.24 -23.65
CA GLN A 107 -2.45 -2.41 -23.78
C GLN A 107 -1.94 -3.59 -22.93
N GLN A 108 -0.63 -3.83 -22.98
CA GLN A 108 0.00 -4.72 -22.01
C GLN A 108 0.25 -3.93 -20.73
N MET A 109 -0.41 -4.34 -19.65
CA MET A 109 -0.33 -3.65 -18.36
C MET A 109 1.12 -3.56 -17.87
N LEU A 110 1.47 -2.40 -17.33
CA LEU A 110 2.73 -2.20 -16.63
C LEU A 110 2.79 -3.09 -15.37
N PRO A 111 4.00 -3.40 -14.87
CA PRO A 111 4.13 -4.22 -13.67
C PRO A 111 3.36 -3.64 -12.47
N LEU A 112 2.71 -4.49 -11.71
CA LEU A 112 1.91 -4.12 -10.57
C LEU A 112 2.70 -4.33 -9.26
N GLN A 113 2.66 -3.37 -8.38
CA GLN A 113 3.05 -3.55 -6.97
C GLN A 113 1.79 -3.50 -6.11
N SER A 114 1.74 -4.37 -5.14
CA SER A 114 0.66 -4.39 -4.15
C SER A 114 1.23 -4.41 -2.74
N GLY A 115 0.67 -3.58 -1.87
CA GLY A 115 0.89 -3.68 -0.44
C GLY A 115 0.36 -5.00 0.11
N VAL A 116 0.50 -5.21 1.41
CA VAL A 116 0.00 -6.41 2.11
C VAL A 116 -1.31 -6.10 2.83
N GLY A 117 -2.15 -7.13 3.01
CA GLY A 117 -3.39 -7.04 3.77
C GLY A 117 -4.65 -7.37 2.98
N SER A 118 -5.81 -7.26 3.64
CA SER A 118 -7.10 -7.68 3.08
C SER A 118 -7.53 -6.84 1.87
N ILE A 119 -7.29 -5.54 1.89
CA ILE A 119 -7.64 -4.63 0.77
C ILE A 119 -6.77 -4.94 -0.44
N ALA A 120 -5.46 -5.06 -0.24
CA ALA A 120 -4.53 -5.44 -1.31
C ALA A 120 -4.90 -6.79 -1.94
N ASN A 121 -5.28 -7.77 -1.11
CA ASN A 121 -5.75 -9.06 -1.58
C ASN A 121 -7.07 -8.95 -2.37
N ALA A 122 -8.02 -8.13 -1.92
CA ALA A 122 -9.27 -7.89 -2.63
C ALA A 122 -9.03 -7.24 -4.01
N VAL A 123 -8.15 -6.25 -4.08
CA VAL A 123 -7.75 -5.59 -5.33
C VAL A 123 -7.15 -6.59 -6.32
N LEU A 124 -6.20 -7.41 -5.89
CA LEU A 124 -5.60 -8.41 -6.76
C LEU A 124 -6.61 -9.49 -7.19
N MET A 125 -7.55 -9.86 -6.33
CA MET A 125 -8.64 -10.78 -6.72
C MET A 125 -9.60 -10.14 -7.72
N GLY A 126 -9.88 -8.84 -7.61
CA GLY A 126 -10.64 -8.10 -8.62
C GLY A 126 -9.95 -8.09 -9.98
N LEU A 127 -8.63 -7.99 -10.00
CA LEU A 127 -7.85 -8.12 -11.24
C LEU A 127 -7.93 -9.53 -11.84
N ALA A 128 -8.10 -10.58 -11.02
CA ALA A 128 -8.31 -11.94 -11.52
C ALA A 128 -9.59 -12.06 -12.36
N GLU A 129 -10.63 -11.34 -11.98
CA GLU A 129 -11.94 -11.33 -12.65
C GLU A 129 -12.01 -10.32 -13.81
N SER A 130 -11.03 -9.43 -13.92
CA SER A 130 -10.97 -8.38 -14.93
C SER A 130 -10.58 -8.94 -16.31
N LYS A 131 -10.67 -8.08 -17.33
CA LYS A 131 -10.22 -8.41 -18.70
C LYS A 131 -8.70 -8.37 -18.88
N PHE A 132 -7.95 -7.90 -17.88
CA PHE A 132 -6.50 -7.84 -17.98
C PHE A 132 -5.88 -9.23 -18.02
N GLU A 133 -4.93 -9.40 -18.93
CA GLU A 133 -4.21 -10.65 -19.15
C GLU A 133 -2.70 -10.39 -19.18
N ASN A 134 -1.91 -11.45 -18.99
CA ASN A 134 -0.45 -11.39 -19.03
C ASN A 134 0.12 -10.35 -18.05
N LEU A 135 -0.48 -10.25 -16.87
CA LEU A 135 -0.03 -9.34 -15.83
C LEU A 135 1.35 -9.74 -15.32
N THR A 136 2.12 -8.75 -14.90
CA THR A 136 3.38 -8.95 -14.19
C THR A 136 3.35 -8.23 -12.86
N MET A 137 4.02 -8.82 -11.86
CA MET A 137 4.12 -8.26 -10.51
C MET A 137 5.56 -7.90 -10.19
N TYR A 138 5.77 -6.69 -9.70
CA TYR A 138 7.05 -6.26 -9.14
C TYR A 138 6.78 -5.57 -7.81
N SER A 139 7.00 -6.29 -6.72
CA SER A 139 6.55 -5.91 -5.38
C SER A 139 7.62 -6.23 -4.34
N GLU A 140 7.47 -5.72 -3.14
CA GLU A 140 8.31 -6.11 -2.01
C GLU A 140 7.92 -7.53 -1.57
N ILE A 141 6.66 -7.74 -1.18
CA ILE A 141 6.16 -9.02 -0.68
C ILE A 141 5.11 -9.58 -1.64
N LEU A 142 5.24 -10.89 -1.92
CA LEU A 142 4.24 -11.64 -2.67
C LEU A 142 3.34 -12.40 -1.69
N GLN A 143 2.04 -12.11 -1.71
CA GLN A 143 1.04 -12.73 -0.83
C GLN A 143 0.11 -13.68 -1.62
N ASP A 144 -0.82 -14.31 -0.94
CA ASP A 144 -1.72 -15.36 -1.44
C ASP A 144 -2.32 -15.11 -2.82
N SER A 145 -2.79 -13.89 -3.06
CA SER A 145 -3.43 -13.52 -4.33
C SER A 145 -2.50 -13.64 -5.52
N VAL A 146 -1.20 -13.37 -5.34
CA VAL A 146 -0.22 -13.52 -6.43
C VAL A 146 -0.09 -14.98 -6.86
N PHE A 147 -0.01 -15.89 -5.91
CA PHE A 147 0.04 -17.35 -6.19
C PHE A 147 -1.21 -17.83 -6.91
N LYS A 148 -2.39 -17.36 -6.49
CA LYS A 148 -3.67 -17.68 -7.15
C LYS A 148 -3.70 -17.13 -8.56
N LEU A 149 -3.23 -15.88 -8.79
CA LEU A 149 -3.15 -15.27 -10.11
C LEU A 149 -2.16 -16.00 -11.03
N ILE A 150 -1.06 -16.52 -10.49
CA ILE A 150 -0.14 -17.38 -11.23
C ILE A 150 -0.82 -18.69 -11.62
N LYS A 151 -1.52 -19.34 -10.67
CA LYS A 151 -2.21 -20.64 -10.91
C LYS A 151 -3.29 -20.51 -11.97
N CYS A 152 -4.05 -19.43 -12.00
CA CYS A 152 -5.08 -19.20 -13.03
C CYS A 152 -4.53 -18.59 -14.34
N GLY A 153 -3.22 -18.38 -14.44
CA GLY A 153 -2.57 -17.89 -15.65
C GLY A 153 -2.64 -16.38 -15.91
N LYS A 154 -3.27 -15.60 -15.01
CA LYS A 154 -3.37 -14.13 -15.13
C LYS A 154 -2.02 -13.45 -14.94
N VAL A 155 -1.19 -13.92 -14.00
CA VAL A 155 0.15 -13.42 -13.77
C VAL A 155 1.17 -14.34 -14.41
N THR A 156 1.97 -13.82 -15.30
CA THR A 156 3.00 -14.54 -16.06
C THR A 156 4.36 -14.52 -15.38
N GLN A 157 4.68 -13.42 -14.69
CA GLN A 157 5.92 -13.23 -13.95
C GLN A 157 5.67 -12.40 -12.69
N ALA A 158 6.31 -12.79 -11.60
CA ALA A 158 6.28 -12.05 -10.34
C ALA A 158 7.68 -11.91 -9.74
N SER A 159 7.97 -10.77 -9.15
CA SER A 159 9.23 -10.51 -8.46
C SER A 159 8.97 -9.85 -7.12
N GLY A 160 9.71 -10.26 -6.10
CA GLY A 160 9.65 -9.68 -4.77
C GLY A 160 10.89 -10.03 -3.96
N CYS A 161 11.03 -9.48 -2.75
CA CYS A 161 12.11 -9.87 -1.84
C CYS A 161 11.69 -11.04 -0.94
N ALA A 162 10.40 -11.22 -0.71
CA ALA A 162 9.86 -12.30 0.10
C ALA A 162 8.45 -12.68 -0.36
N PHE A 163 7.98 -13.82 0.11
CA PHE A 163 6.59 -14.23 -0.02
C PHE A 163 6.09 -14.79 1.30
N THR A 164 4.81 -14.60 1.55
CA THR A 164 4.14 -14.99 2.79
C THR A 164 2.84 -15.72 2.48
N PRO A 165 2.89 -16.95 1.94
CA PRO A 165 1.69 -17.70 1.61
C PRO A 165 1.01 -18.20 2.88
N SER A 166 -0.32 -18.16 2.91
CA SER A 166 -1.08 -18.87 3.93
C SER A 166 -0.85 -20.39 3.83
N PRO A 167 -1.16 -21.16 4.89
CA PRO A 167 -1.03 -22.61 4.83
C PRO A 167 -1.74 -23.24 3.62
N THR A 168 -2.91 -22.74 3.26
CA THR A 168 -3.67 -23.22 2.10
C THR A 168 -2.92 -22.96 0.78
N VAL A 169 -2.34 -21.78 0.64
CA VAL A 169 -1.57 -21.42 -0.58
C VAL A 169 -0.22 -22.13 -0.59
N TRP A 170 0.35 -22.40 0.57
CA TRP A 170 1.54 -23.23 0.69
C TRP A 170 1.31 -24.67 0.19
N GLU A 171 0.18 -25.28 0.54
CA GLU A 171 -0.17 -26.59 -0.02
C GLU A 171 -0.37 -26.52 -1.54
N MET A 172 -1.04 -25.48 -2.03
CA MET A 172 -1.20 -25.24 -3.47
C MET A 172 0.15 -25.11 -4.20
N TYR A 173 1.13 -24.45 -3.56
CA TYR A 173 2.49 -24.36 -4.08
C TYR A 173 3.16 -25.74 -4.19
N LYS A 174 3.00 -26.61 -3.16
CA LYS A 174 3.59 -27.95 -3.13
C LYS A 174 3.00 -28.87 -4.21
N GLU A 175 1.77 -28.63 -4.68
CA GLU A 175 1.15 -29.41 -5.77
C GLU A 175 1.89 -29.23 -7.11
N ASP A 176 2.38 -28.02 -7.41
CA ASP A 176 3.10 -27.72 -8.65
C ASP A 176 4.19 -26.66 -8.41
N PRO A 177 5.29 -27.04 -7.76
CA PRO A 177 6.35 -26.08 -7.44
C PRO A 177 7.06 -25.52 -8.69
N GLU A 178 7.12 -26.27 -9.79
CA GLU A 178 7.77 -25.84 -11.02
C GLU A 178 7.01 -24.69 -11.69
N LEU A 179 5.68 -24.66 -11.60
CA LEU A 179 4.88 -23.54 -12.07
C LEU A 179 5.36 -22.22 -11.45
N TYR A 180 5.57 -22.24 -10.14
CA TYR A 180 5.96 -21.03 -9.38
C TYR A 180 7.44 -20.71 -9.55
N ARG A 181 8.34 -21.70 -9.53
CA ARG A 181 9.78 -21.52 -9.76
C ARG A 181 10.08 -20.83 -11.08
N ASN A 182 9.31 -21.15 -12.10
CA ASN A 182 9.47 -20.58 -13.44
C ASN A 182 8.91 -19.16 -13.57
N ARG A 183 8.09 -18.72 -12.62
CA ARG A 183 7.37 -17.43 -12.70
C ARG A 183 7.69 -16.46 -11.57
N ILE A 184 8.30 -16.92 -10.48
CA ILE A 184 8.69 -16.08 -9.34
C ILE A 184 10.20 -15.88 -9.34
N VAL A 185 10.62 -14.64 -9.16
CA VAL A 185 12.01 -14.26 -8.95
C VAL A 185 12.10 -13.54 -7.61
N LEU A 186 12.86 -14.08 -6.67
CA LEU A 186 13.18 -13.40 -5.43
C LEU A 186 14.46 -12.57 -5.60
N ARG A 187 14.41 -11.35 -5.10
CA ARG A 187 15.51 -10.39 -5.14
C ARG A 187 15.75 -9.82 -3.75
N PRO A 188 16.96 -9.42 -3.41
CA PRO A 188 17.18 -8.67 -2.18
C PRO A 188 16.38 -7.34 -2.21
N LEU A 189 16.09 -6.81 -1.03
CA LEU A 189 15.25 -5.62 -0.87
C LEU A 189 15.81 -4.40 -1.58
N ASP A 190 17.14 -4.23 -1.51
CA ASP A 190 17.85 -3.15 -2.18
C ASP A 190 17.69 -3.14 -3.71
N ILE A 191 17.30 -4.27 -4.29
CA ILE A 191 16.91 -4.38 -5.71
C ILE A 191 15.40 -4.26 -5.89
N SER A 192 14.61 -5.01 -5.11
CA SER A 192 13.14 -4.98 -5.21
C SER A 192 12.59 -3.58 -4.96
N ASN A 193 13.16 -2.86 -3.98
CA ASN A 193 12.72 -1.52 -3.60
C ASN A 193 13.59 -0.41 -4.22
N ASN A 194 14.45 -0.75 -5.18
CA ASN A 194 15.33 0.24 -5.79
C ASN A 194 14.55 1.29 -6.59
N PRO A 195 14.67 2.59 -6.28
CA PRO A 195 13.95 3.65 -6.98
C PRO A 195 14.20 3.68 -8.49
N GLU A 196 15.42 3.42 -8.92
CA GLU A 196 15.77 3.42 -10.34
C GLU A 196 15.07 2.26 -11.07
N VAL A 197 15.05 1.07 -10.48
CA VAL A 197 14.41 -0.11 -11.06
C VAL A 197 12.89 0.08 -11.12
N ILE A 198 12.28 0.56 -10.05
CA ILE A 198 10.83 0.86 -9.99
C ILE A 198 10.43 1.84 -11.10
N ARG A 199 11.20 2.94 -11.26
CA ARG A 199 10.94 3.94 -12.30
C ARG A 199 11.15 3.39 -13.70
N ARG A 200 12.19 2.62 -13.90
CA ARG A 200 12.53 2.05 -15.20
C ARG A 200 11.53 1.01 -15.68
N LEU A 201 11.01 0.20 -14.76
CA LEU A 201 9.92 -0.74 -15.05
C LEU A 201 8.57 -0.05 -15.27
N GLY A 202 8.39 1.16 -14.75
CA GLY A 202 7.11 1.87 -14.82
C GLY A 202 6.05 1.25 -13.92
N VAL A 203 6.39 0.89 -12.68
CA VAL A 203 5.50 0.16 -11.77
C VAL A 203 4.23 0.95 -11.45
N ILE A 204 3.07 0.28 -11.49
CA ILE A 204 1.82 0.77 -10.92
C ILE A 204 1.80 0.36 -9.46
N SER A 205 1.88 1.35 -8.56
CA SER A 205 1.99 1.13 -7.12
C SER A 205 0.63 1.24 -6.44
N MET A 206 0.25 0.22 -5.68
CA MET A 206 -1.04 0.14 -4.99
C MET A 206 -0.81 -0.15 -3.51
N ASN A 207 -1.08 0.83 -2.65
CA ASN A 207 -0.86 0.73 -1.20
C ASN A 207 -2.08 1.20 -0.41
N THR A 208 -2.05 0.97 0.89
CA THR A 208 -3.17 1.28 1.78
C THR A 208 -2.70 2.23 2.88
N PRO A 209 -3.26 3.45 2.98
CA PRO A 209 -3.00 4.35 4.07
C PRO A 209 -3.97 4.10 5.23
N LEU A 210 -3.63 4.56 6.43
CA LEU A 210 -4.53 4.65 7.57
C LEU A 210 -5.52 5.80 7.40
N GLU A 211 -5.00 6.94 6.98
CA GLU A 211 -5.75 8.17 6.68
C GLU A 211 -5.03 8.97 5.57
N PHE A 212 -5.75 9.84 4.92
CA PHE A 212 -5.22 10.84 3.99
C PHE A 212 -5.99 12.14 4.09
N ASP A 213 -5.32 13.24 3.82
CA ASP A 213 -5.97 14.54 3.93
C ASP A 213 -6.54 15.05 2.61
N ILE A 214 -7.28 16.14 2.73
CA ILE A 214 -7.96 16.75 1.58
C ILE A 214 -7.00 17.31 0.53
N TYR A 215 -5.72 17.47 0.84
CA TYR A 215 -4.71 17.97 -0.10
C TYR A 215 -3.89 16.87 -0.75
N GLY A 216 -3.99 15.63 -0.24
CA GLY A 216 -3.35 14.46 -0.81
C GLY A 216 -2.11 13.98 -0.06
N GLN A 217 -1.87 14.41 1.16
CA GLN A 217 -0.88 13.75 2.03
C GLN A 217 -1.47 12.46 2.61
N ALA A 218 -0.63 11.45 2.85
CA ALA A 218 -1.08 10.18 3.39
C ALA A 218 -0.25 9.74 4.59
N ASN A 219 -0.94 9.21 5.58
CA ASN A 219 -0.40 8.55 6.76
C ASN A 219 -0.63 7.05 6.67
N SER A 220 0.44 6.29 6.63
CA SER A 220 0.40 4.83 6.53
C SER A 220 0.86 4.12 7.81
N THR A 221 1.41 4.85 8.77
CA THR A 221 2.16 4.27 9.89
C THR A 221 1.60 4.56 11.28
N HIS A 222 1.11 5.78 11.53
CA HIS A 222 0.78 6.22 12.88
C HIS A 222 -0.72 6.50 13.09
N VAL A 223 -1.29 5.89 14.11
CA VAL A 223 -2.62 6.24 14.61
C VAL A 223 -2.50 7.43 15.56
N MET A 224 -3.31 8.47 15.35
CA MET A 224 -3.33 9.70 16.15
C MET A 224 -1.95 10.39 16.23
N GLY A 225 -1.14 10.25 15.21
CA GLY A 225 0.17 10.88 15.08
C GLY A 225 1.28 10.38 16.01
N ASN A 226 0.97 9.60 17.02
CA ASN A 226 1.93 9.22 18.05
C ASN A 226 2.09 7.71 18.26
N ARG A 227 1.12 6.90 17.84
CA ARG A 227 1.15 5.46 18.02
C ARG A 227 1.48 4.75 16.71
N MET A 228 2.71 4.30 16.58
CA MET A 228 3.09 3.48 15.44
C MET A 228 2.26 2.19 15.41
N MET A 229 1.58 1.95 14.30
CA MET A 229 0.80 0.74 14.05
C MET A 229 1.59 -0.26 13.20
N ASN A 230 2.34 0.25 12.25
CA ASN A 230 3.23 -0.51 11.36
C ASN A 230 4.30 0.42 10.80
N GLY A 231 5.39 -0.13 10.27
CA GLY A 231 6.38 0.65 9.53
C GLY A 231 5.87 1.07 8.16
N ILE A 232 6.61 1.96 7.50
CA ILE A 232 6.28 2.42 6.15
C ILE A 232 6.43 1.31 5.11
N GLY A 233 7.34 0.34 5.35
CA GLY A 233 7.67 -0.72 4.40
C GLY A 233 8.13 -0.16 3.05
N GLY A 234 7.92 -0.93 2.00
CA GLY A 234 8.22 -0.53 0.64
C GLY A 234 7.31 0.56 0.06
N SER A 235 6.24 0.94 0.77
CA SER A 235 5.33 1.96 0.23
C SER A 235 6.04 3.28 -0.04
N GLY A 236 7.03 3.66 0.77
CA GLY A 236 7.85 4.85 0.54
C GLY A 236 8.59 4.82 -0.80
N ASP A 237 9.21 3.70 -1.12
CA ASP A 237 9.96 3.52 -2.36
C ASP A 237 9.03 3.44 -3.57
N TYR A 238 7.98 2.63 -3.47
CA TYR A 238 7.06 2.39 -4.58
C TYR A 238 6.15 3.59 -4.87
N MET A 239 5.61 4.25 -3.84
CA MET A 239 4.71 5.39 -4.04
C MET A 239 5.45 6.61 -4.61
N ARG A 240 6.70 6.83 -4.21
CA ARG A 240 7.50 7.94 -4.74
C ARG A 240 8.00 7.68 -6.16
N ASN A 241 8.17 6.43 -6.57
CA ASN A 241 8.86 6.06 -7.80
C ASN A 241 7.98 5.34 -8.81
N GLY A 242 6.74 5.00 -8.49
CA GLY A 242 5.79 4.39 -9.40
C GLY A 242 5.40 5.31 -10.57
N TYR A 243 5.12 4.71 -11.72
CA TYR A 243 4.55 5.42 -12.87
C TYR A 243 3.15 5.96 -12.56
N LEU A 244 2.36 5.16 -11.87
CA LEU A 244 1.04 5.49 -11.36
C LEU A 244 0.95 5.02 -9.91
N THR A 245 0.56 5.92 -9.00
CA THR A 245 0.51 5.62 -7.58
C THR A 245 -0.92 5.76 -7.06
N ILE A 246 -1.41 4.69 -6.44
CA ILE A 246 -2.80 4.55 -5.99
C ILE A 246 -2.81 4.20 -4.52
N PHE A 247 -3.45 5.02 -3.71
CA PHE A 247 -3.81 4.69 -2.34
C PHE A 247 -5.26 4.24 -2.24
N SER A 248 -5.49 3.09 -1.61
CA SER A 248 -6.82 2.52 -1.44
C SER A 248 -7.10 2.20 0.03
N THR A 249 -8.21 2.70 0.57
CA THR A 249 -8.63 2.40 1.95
C THR A 249 -10.15 2.56 2.07
N PRO A 250 -10.83 1.87 2.99
CA PRO A 250 -12.23 2.19 3.30
C PRO A 250 -12.34 3.63 3.76
N SER A 251 -13.42 4.30 3.37
CA SER A 251 -13.66 5.70 3.74
C SER A 251 -13.86 5.90 5.24
N THR A 252 -14.19 4.83 5.97
CA THR A 252 -14.35 4.83 7.44
C THR A 252 -13.79 3.58 8.09
N ALA A 253 -13.51 3.69 9.39
CA ALA A 253 -13.13 2.58 10.26
C ALA A 253 -14.00 2.56 11.54
N LYS A 254 -13.86 1.50 12.34
CA LYS A 254 -14.57 1.28 13.63
C LYS A 254 -16.07 1.55 13.53
N GLY A 255 -16.73 0.89 12.59
CA GLY A 255 -18.19 0.99 12.44
C GLY A 255 -18.68 2.38 12.02
N GLY A 256 -17.87 3.15 11.27
CA GLY A 256 -18.23 4.47 10.78
C GLY A 256 -17.90 5.62 11.74
N ASN A 257 -17.19 5.36 12.84
CA ASN A 257 -16.84 6.39 13.82
C ASN A 257 -15.55 7.16 13.46
N ILE A 258 -14.72 6.59 12.60
CA ILE A 258 -13.45 7.20 12.18
C ILE A 258 -13.50 7.41 10.66
N SER A 259 -13.22 8.63 10.24
CA SER A 259 -13.02 8.95 8.81
C SER A 259 -11.57 8.67 8.41
N SER A 260 -11.37 8.03 7.26
CA SER A 260 -10.04 7.91 6.64
C SER A 260 -9.65 9.16 5.84
N VAL A 261 -10.62 10.04 5.57
CA VAL A 261 -10.39 11.36 4.96
C VAL A 261 -10.45 12.42 6.04
N VAL A 262 -9.38 13.18 6.20
CA VAL A 262 -9.22 14.18 7.28
C VAL A 262 -8.84 15.54 6.73
N PRO A 263 -9.02 16.63 7.48
CA PRO A 263 -8.53 17.95 7.09
C PRO A 263 -7.02 18.01 6.92
N MET A 264 -6.28 17.39 7.84
CA MET A 264 -4.84 17.26 7.84
C MET A 264 -4.46 15.93 8.49
N VAL A 265 -3.52 15.20 7.90
CA VAL A 265 -3.03 13.94 8.48
C VAL A 265 -2.29 14.20 9.78
N SER A 266 -2.46 13.30 10.75
CA SER A 266 -1.79 13.41 12.06
C SER A 266 -0.31 13.02 12.00
N HIS A 267 0.12 12.35 10.94
CA HIS A 267 1.50 12.00 10.60
C HIS A 267 1.59 11.87 9.08
N ALA A 268 2.62 12.43 8.46
CA ALA A 268 2.79 12.38 7.01
C ALA A 268 3.92 11.43 6.62
N ASP A 269 3.56 10.30 6.03
CA ASP A 269 4.52 9.35 5.42
C ASP A 269 4.73 9.67 3.94
N HIS A 270 3.69 10.15 3.26
CA HIS A 270 3.70 10.53 1.85
C HIS A 270 3.14 11.92 1.68
N THR A 271 3.88 12.75 0.95
CA THR A 271 3.45 14.11 0.66
C THR A 271 2.53 14.14 -0.58
N GLU A 272 1.84 15.25 -0.77
CA GLU A 272 0.99 15.52 -1.93
C GLU A 272 1.77 15.50 -3.27
N HIS A 273 3.10 15.48 -3.23
CA HIS A 273 3.96 15.38 -4.41
C HIS A 273 4.16 13.93 -4.88
N ASP A 274 3.96 12.96 -4.00
CA ASP A 274 4.18 11.53 -4.26
C ASP A 274 2.88 10.79 -4.58
N THR A 275 1.73 11.39 -4.26
CA THR A 275 0.41 10.77 -4.41
C THR A 275 -0.27 11.20 -5.71
N MET A 276 -0.97 10.29 -6.36
CA MET A 276 -1.64 10.56 -7.63
C MET A 276 -3.14 10.24 -7.59
N VAL A 277 -3.52 9.12 -6.99
CA VAL A 277 -4.91 8.66 -6.98
C VAL A 277 -5.29 8.10 -5.62
N PHE A 278 -6.46 8.49 -5.12
CA PHE A 278 -7.07 7.90 -3.94
C PHE A 278 -8.35 7.17 -4.31
N ILE A 279 -8.55 5.99 -3.75
CA ILE A 279 -9.73 5.16 -3.99
C ILE A 279 -10.32 4.70 -2.65
N THR A 280 -11.61 4.94 -2.49
CA THR A 280 -12.41 4.35 -1.42
C THR A 280 -13.61 3.61 -2.02
N GLU A 281 -14.44 2.98 -1.20
CA GLU A 281 -15.70 2.40 -1.66
C GLU A 281 -16.72 3.48 -2.11
N GLN A 282 -16.41 4.76 -1.83
CA GLN A 282 -17.25 5.90 -2.29
C GLN A 282 -16.92 6.29 -3.74
N GLY A 283 -15.68 6.06 -4.20
CA GLY A 283 -15.24 6.40 -5.55
C GLY A 283 -13.75 6.62 -5.70
N VAL A 284 -13.38 7.33 -6.76
CA VAL A 284 -12.00 7.59 -7.19
C VAL A 284 -11.73 9.08 -7.25
N ALA A 285 -10.65 9.53 -6.63
CA ALA A 285 -10.11 10.88 -6.75
C ALA A 285 -8.75 10.83 -7.47
N ASP A 286 -8.74 11.12 -8.76
CA ASP A 286 -7.51 11.34 -9.54
C ASP A 286 -7.07 12.80 -9.34
N ILE A 287 -6.04 13.00 -8.53
CA ILE A 287 -5.57 14.35 -8.15
C ILE A 287 -4.44 14.88 -9.04
N ARG A 288 -4.05 14.13 -10.08
CA ARG A 288 -2.98 14.53 -10.99
C ARG A 288 -3.31 15.83 -11.71
N GLY A 289 -2.37 16.77 -11.74
CA GLY A 289 -2.52 18.06 -12.43
C GLY A 289 -3.54 19.02 -11.81
N LEU A 290 -4.04 18.72 -10.61
CA LEU A 290 -5.00 19.59 -9.91
C LEU A 290 -4.29 20.52 -8.92
N SER A 291 -4.80 21.75 -8.80
CA SER A 291 -4.40 22.65 -7.71
C SER A 291 -4.91 22.15 -6.36
N PRO A 292 -4.29 22.52 -5.22
CA PRO A 292 -4.71 22.04 -3.90
C PRO A 292 -6.20 22.17 -3.61
N LEU A 293 -6.81 23.32 -3.94
CA LEU A 293 -8.23 23.53 -3.75
C LEU A 293 -9.12 22.62 -4.63
N LYS A 294 -8.66 22.27 -5.84
CA LYS A 294 -9.38 21.32 -6.69
C LYS A 294 -9.22 19.90 -6.16
N ARG A 295 -8.03 19.54 -5.65
CA ARG A 295 -7.78 18.26 -4.98
C ARG A 295 -8.71 18.10 -3.79
N ALA A 296 -8.75 19.11 -2.90
CA ALA A 296 -9.58 19.09 -1.70
C ALA A 296 -11.05 18.81 -2.02
N LYS A 297 -11.61 19.55 -2.97
CA LYS A 297 -13.00 19.34 -3.38
C LYS A 297 -13.23 17.93 -3.95
N LEU A 298 -12.32 17.46 -4.81
CA LEU A 298 -12.43 16.14 -5.43
C LEU A 298 -12.33 15.01 -4.41
N ILE A 299 -11.36 15.09 -3.50
CA ILE A 299 -11.17 14.09 -2.44
C ILE A 299 -12.40 14.04 -1.52
N ILE A 300 -12.90 15.18 -1.07
CA ILE A 300 -14.10 15.24 -0.23
C ILE A 300 -15.31 14.63 -0.98
N GLU A 301 -15.52 15.02 -2.23
CA GLU A 301 -16.67 14.56 -3.01
C GLU A 301 -16.61 13.06 -3.32
N LYS A 302 -15.45 12.54 -3.72
CA LYS A 302 -15.29 11.20 -4.28
C LYS A 302 -14.86 10.15 -3.27
N CYS A 303 -14.10 10.53 -2.22
CA CYS A 303 -13.51 9.57 -1.32
C CYS A 303 -14.04 9.64 0.12
N ALA A 304 -14.51 10.81 0.58
CA ALA A 304 -15.03 10.91 1.94
C ALA A 304 -16.40 10.22 2.08
N HIS A 305 -16.59 9.55 3.22
CA HIS A 305 -17.91 9.01 3.58
C HIS A 305 -18.93 10.15 3.71
N PRO A 306 -20.17 9.97 3.25
CA PRO A 306 -21.21 11.02 3.30
C PRO A 306 -21.35 11.70 4.67
N ASP A 307 -21.26 10.93 5.75
CA ASP A 307 -21.40 11.43 7.14
C ASP A 307 -20.33 12.48 7.53
N PHE A 308 -19.22 12.57 6.80
CA PHE A 308 -18.11 13.48 7.10
C PHE A 308 -17.92 14.59 6.06
N ARG A 309 -18.65 14.54 4.93
CA ARG A 309 -18.45 15.50 3.83
C ARG A 309 -18.74 16.94 4.25
N GLU A 310 -19.83 17.17 4.98
CA GLU A 310 -20.21 18.52 5.43
C GLU A 310 -19.14 19.11 6.32
N GLN A 311 -18.68 18.36 7.33
CA GLN A 311 -17.62 18.76 8.27
C GLN A 311 -16.32 19.09 7.52
N LEU A 312 -15.92 18.28 6.53
CA LEU A 312 -14.73 18.52 5.70
C LEU A 312 -14.89 19.77 4.81
N TYR A 313 -16.07 20.00 4.24
CA TYR A 313 -16.35 21.22 3.48
C TYR A 313 -16.36 22.47 4.35
N ASP A 314 -16.86 22.40 5.57
CA ASP A 314 -16.84 23.52 6.50
C ASP A 314 -15.42 23.86 6.93
N TYR A 315 -14.57 22.86 7.22
CA TYR A 315 -13.14 23.08 7.39
C TYR A 315 -12.51 23.76 6.17
N LEU A 316 -12.77 23.26 4.96
CA LEU A 316 -12.20 23.84 3.73
C LEU A 316 -12.63 25.31 3.56
N LYS A 317 -13.86 25.67 3.88
CA LYS A 317 -14.34 27.07 3.86
C LYS A 317 -13.60 27.94 4.88
N MET A 318 -13.34 27.42 6.09
CA MET A 318 -12.56 28.14 7.10
C MET A 318 -11.11 28.35 6.64
N ALA A 319 -10.47 27.29 6.15
CA ALA A 319 -9.10 27.33 5.64
C ALA A 319 -8.95 28.34 4.49
N GLN A 320 -9.89 28.40 3.57
CA GLN A 320 -9.86 29.34 2.44
C GLN A 320 -9.81 30.82 2.87
N ARG A 321 -10.29 31.16 4.08
CA ARG A 321 -10.20 32.54 4.61
C ARG A 321 -8.77 32.96 4.99
N LYS A 322 -7.88 31.99 5.21
CA LYS A 322 -6.46 32.24 5.55
C LYS A 322 -5.63 32.63 4.32
N ASN A 323 -6.15 32.45 3.10
CA ASN A 323 -5.46 32.60 1.83
C ASN A 323 -4.23 31.67 1.70
N GLY A 324 -3.61 31.66 0.53
CA GLY A 324 -2.42 30.86 0.26
C GLY A 324 -2.63 29.82 -0.83
N HIS A 325 -1.53 29.19 -1.24
CA HIS A 325 -1.53 28.17 -2.28
C HIS A 325 -2.26 26.89 -1.82
N GLU A 326 -1.96 26.48 -0.59
CA GLU A 326 -2.61 25.37 0.10
C GLU A 326 -3.12 25.92 1.45
N PRO A 327 -4.37 26.41 1.49
CA PRO A 327 -4.84 27.09 2.67
C PRO A 327 -5.13 26.09 3.80
N VAL A 328 -4.56 26.34 4.97
CA VAL A 328 -4.72 25.55 6.18
C VAL A 328 -5.21 26.43 7.33
N ASP A 329 -6.23 25.98 8.04
CA ASP A 329 -6.62 26.54 9.31
C ASP A 329 -6.05 25.69 10.45
N LEU A 330 -4.91 26.11 11.00
CA LEU A 330 -4.18 25.36 12.04
C LEU A 330 -5.00 25.17 13.32
N GLU A 331 -5.90 26.09 13.64
CA GLU A 331 -6.74 26.00 14.83
C GLU A 331 -7.72 24.84 14.78
N HIS A 332 -8.16 24.45 13.56
CA HIS A 332 -9.21 23.44 13.34
C HIS A 332 -8.70 22.21 12.55
N ALA A 333 -7.42 22.19 12.15
CA ALA A 333 -6.87 21.14 11.31
C ALA A 333 -6.97 19.72 11.93
N PHE A 334 -6.97 19.65 13.26
CA PHE A 334 -7.03 18.38 14.01
C PHE A 334 -8.33 18.18 14.82
N ASP A 335 -9.36 18.99 14.59
CA ASP A 335 -10.62 18.89 15.35
C ASP A 335 -11.23 17.49 15.29
N MET A 336 -11.16 16.82 14.14
CA MET A 336 -11.64 15.44 13.99
C MET A 336 -10.85 14.45 14.86
N HIS A 337 -9.52 14.59 14.92
CA HIS A 337 -8.66 13.75 15.76
C HIS A 337 -8.90 14.03 17.25
N ILE A 338 -9.02 15.31 17.62
CA ILE A 338 -9.31 15.72 19.00
C ILE A 338 -10.68 15.22 19.44
N ALA A 339 -11.68 15.28 18.56
CA ALA A 339 -13.00 14.72 18.83
C ALA A 339 -12.92 13.19 19.07
N LEU A 340 -12.19 12.47 18.22
CA LEU A 340 -11.97 11.03 18.38
C LEU A 340 -11.34 10.70 19.74
N GLU A 341 -10.33 11.45 20.15
CA GLU A 341 -9.67 11.23 21.45
C GLU A 341 -10.62 11.47 22.63
N LYS A 342 -11.46 12.50 22.55
CA LYS A 342 -12.36 12.88 23.64
C LYS A 342 -13.64 12.04 23.71
N THR A 343 -14.18 11.63 22.55
CA THR A 343 -15.55 11.09 22.46
C THR A 343 -15.61 9.70 21.83
N GLY A 344 -14.50 9.22 21.25
CA GLY A 344 -14.45 7.93 20.54
C GLY A 344 -14.99 7.99 19.10
N THR A 345 -15.34 9.19 18.59
CA THR A 345 -15.79 9.40 17.19
C THR A 345 -15.25 10.71 16.62
N MET A 346 -15.02 10.71 15.30
CA MET A 346 -14.68 11.92 14.54
C MET A 346 -15.92 12.69 14.08
N LYS A 347 -17.14 12.14 14.27
CA LYS A 347 -18.38 12.83 13.90
C LYS A 347 -18.62 14.04 14.80
N GLU A 348 -19.10 15.12 14.20
CA GLU A 348 -19.60 16.25 14.98
C GLU A 348 -20.76 15.79 15.86
N GLN A 349 -20.67 16.11 17.14
CA GLN A 349 -21.79 15.94 18.06
C GLN A 349 -22.80 17.05 17.80
N SER A 350 -24.08 16.70 17.75
CA SER A 350 -25.14 17.69 17.64
C SER A 350 -25.01 18.73 18.77
N LYS A 351 -25.16 20.02 18.44
CA LYS A 351 -25.02 21.14 19.39
C LYS A 351 -25.93 21.04 20.63
N GLU A 352 -26.85 20.09 20.68
CA GLU A 352 -27.75 19.87 21.80
C GLU A 352 -27.14 19.11 22.97
N GLU A 353 -26.00 18.42 22.80
CA GLU A 353 -25.33 17.66 23.90
C GLU A 353 -24.14 18.39 24.55
N ASN A 354 -23.75 19.56 24.05
CA ASN A 354 -22.64 20.35 24.60
C ASN A 354 -23.08 21.31 25.73
N HIS A 355 -23.88 20.85 26.67
CA HIS A 355 -23.95 21.49 28.00
C HIS A 355 -22.82 20.94 28.87
N TYR A 356 -21.55 21.29 28.51
CA TYR A 356 -20.44 21.10 29.42
C TYR A 356 -20.62 22.04 30.60
N ASP A 357 -20.96 21.45 31.76
CA ASP A 357 -21.07 22.15 33.04
C ASP A 357 -19.70 22.67 33.48
N TYR A 358 -19.42 23.91 33.17
CA TYR A 358 -18.22 24.63 33.59
C TYR A 358 -18.10 24.83 35.12
N THR A 359 -19.09 24.40 35.91
CA THR A 359 -19.15 24.68 37.37
C THR A 359 -18.35 23.65 38.21
N ARG A 360 -17.81 22.56 37.63
CA ARG A 360 -17.08 21.52 38.38
C ARG A 360 -15.58 21.74 38.58
N ARG A 361 -15.02 22.88 38.19
CA ARG A 361 -13.56 23.16 38.34
C ARG A 361 -13.15 24.06 39.48
N PHE A 362 -14.04 24.44 40.39
CA PHE A 362 -13.71 25.35 41.52
C PHE A 362 -14.13 24.88 42.89
N THR A 363 -14.14 23.58 43.14
CA THR A 363 -14.24 23.05 44.52
C THR A 363 -13.37 21.80 44.67
N ALA A 364 -12.08 21.99 44.96
CA ALA A 364 -11.24 21.17 45.79
C ALA A 364 -9.90 21.90 46.02
#